data_26188dd1f92ec32450a476ecfe19120c
#
_entry.id   26188dd1f92ec32450a476ecfe19120c
#
_cell.length_a   1.000
_cell.length_b   1.000
_cell.length_c   1.000
_cell.angle_alpha   90.00
_cell.angle_beta   90.00
_cell.angle_gamma   90.00
#
_symmetry.space_group_name_H-M   'P 1'
#
loop_
_entity.id
_entity.type
_entity.pdbx_description
1 polymer ?
#
loop_
_entity_poly.entity_id
_entity_poly.type
_entity_poly.pdbx_seq_one_letter_code
_entity_poly.pdbx_strand_id
1 'polypeptide(L)'
;EQGGVNGRKINFISLDDGYSPPKTVEMIRRLVEQDEVLLTLGTLGTPSNTAIHKYMNTKKVPHMFLATGASKWNDPKNNPWTIGFNPNYHSEGKLYAQHILANKPNAKIAVLMQNDDYGKDYFNGFKDGLGAKAASMIVSHATYEVTDPTIDSQIVTLKGSGADTFFNITTPKFAAQAIRKVSDVGWKPTHYLNQVSASVGSVLKPAGLDVSVGLISMNYIKEGADARWDNDPTMKDFKALIKKYAPEVSPDDGNATYGYAVAQLMAHVLKQAGDNLTRENVMKQAASIKDFQVPMALPGVLASTSPTDFALFQTMQLVKFDGKTWVDFGKPVTVK
;
A
#
# COMPACT_ATOMS: atom_id res chain seq x y z
N GLU A 1 24.24 -10.37 -11.34
CA GLU A 1 25.45 -10.98 -10.77
C GLU A 1 25.22 -12.42 -10.25
N GLN A 2 24.01 -12.74 -9.79
CA GLN A 2 23.67 -14.10 -9.29
C GLN A 2 23.20 -15.05 -10.40
N GLY A 3 23.37 -14.71 -11.67
CA GLY A 3 22.97 -15.56 -12.79
C GLY A 3 21.48 -15.49 -13.16
N GLY A 4 20.73 -14.57 -12.57
CA GLY A 4 19.27 -14.45 -12.78
C GLY A 4 18.46 -15.47 -11.97
N VAL A 5 17.25 -15.78 -12.42
CA VAL A 5 16.36 -16.78 -11.80
C VAL A 5 16.39 -18.05 -12.64
N ASN A 6 16.73 -19.18 -12.05
CA ASN A 6 16.92 -20.48 -12.75
C ASN A 6 17.85 -20.35 -13.97
N GLY A 7 18.96 -19.57 -13.86
CA GLY A 7 19.91 -19.33 -14.93
C GLY A 7 19.44 -18.35 -16.03
N ARG A 8 18.24 -17.75 -15.91
CA ARG A 8 17.68 -16.83 -16.88
C ARG A 8 17.75 -15.39 -16.35
N LYS A 9 18.28 -14.47 -17.15
CA LYS A 9 18.28 -13.03 -16.86
C LYS A 9 16.88 -12.46 -17.02
N ILE A 10 16.54 -11.50 -16.17
CA ILE A 10 15.29 -10.72 -16.26
C ILE A 10 15.59 -9.47 -17.09
N ASN A 11 14.84 -9.25 -18.16
CA ASN A 11 14.78 -7.97 -18.86
C ASN A 11 13.62 -7.17 -18.24
N PHE A 12 13.96 -6.11 -17.51
CA PHE A 12 12.98 -5.26 -16.83
C PHE A 12 12.80 -3.95 -17.58
N ILE A 13 11.57 -3.65 -18.01
CA ILE A 13 11.19 -2.41 -18.68
C ILE A 13 10.38 -1.59 -17.70
N SER A 14 10.85 -0.38 -17.35
CA SER A 14 10.17 0.55 -16.45
C SER A 14 9.64 1.74 -17.24
N LEU A 15 8.38 2.09 -17.04
CA LEU A 15 7.72 3.23 -17.64
C LEU A 15 7.03 4.08 -16.56
N ASP A 16 7.10 5.40 -16.71
CA ASP A 16 6.44 6.36 -15.82
C ASP A 16 5.14 6.88 -16.44
N ASP A 17 4.02 6.58 -15.79
CA ASP A 17 2.69 7.04 -16.20
C ASP A 17 2.26 8.36 -15.50
N GLY A 18 3.09 8.88 -14.60
CA GLY A 18 2.78 10.10 -13.83
C GLY A 18 1.52 9.96 -12.97
N TYR A 19 1.13 8.74 -12.57
CA TYR A 19 -0.11 8.45 -11.87
C TYR A 19 -1.36 8.91 -12.64
N SER A 20 -1.32 8.83 -13.97
CA SER A 20 -2.39 9.25 -14.88
C SER A 20 -3.02 8.04 -15.58
N PRO A 21 -4.26 7.67 -15.26
CA PRO A 21 -4.92 6.51 -15.88
C PRO A 21 -4.89 6.49 -17.42
N PRO A 22 -5.08 7.61 -18.14
CA PRO A 22 -4.91 7.62 -19.60
C PRO A 22 -3.50 7.23 -20.06
N LYS A 23 -2.45 7.75 -19.38
CA LYS A 23 -1.06 7.37 -19.69
C LYS A 23 -0.78 5.92 -19.31
N THR A 24 -1.34 5.44 -18.19
CA THR A 24 -1.23 4.02 -17.83
C THR A 24 -1.74 3.12 -18.95
N VAL A 25 -2.89 3.44 -19.55
CA VAL A 25 -3.44 2.68 -20.68
C VAL A 25 -2.49 2.67 -21.88
N GLU A 26 -1.88 3.82 -22.22
CA GLU A 26 -0.91 3.92 -23.31
C GLU A 26 0.33 3.06 -23.03
N MET A 27 0.94 3.20 -21.85
CA MET A 27 2.15 2.47 -21.46
C MET A 27 1.93 0.96 -21.40
N ILE A 28 0.79 0.53 -20.87
CA ILE A 28 0.45 -0.89 -20.80
C ILE A 28 0.21 -1.49 -22.19
N ARG A 29 -0.45 -0.78 -23.08
CA ARG A 29 -0.59 -1.25 -24.49
C ARG A 29 0.76 -1.43 -25.15
N ARG A 30 1.68 -0.49 -24.96
CA ARG A 30 3.05 -0.62 -25.46
C ARG A 30 3.72 -1.88 -24.90
N LEU A 31 3.72 -2.08 -23.58
CA LEU A 31 4.33 -3.25 -22.93
C LEU A 31 3.75 -4.57 -23.44
N VAL A 32 2.43 -4.63 -23.65
CA VAL A 32 1.73 -5.86 -24.04
C VAL A 32 1.82 -6.13 -25.54
N GLU A 33 1.67 -5.10 -26.39
CA GLU A 33 1.48 -5.26 -27.85
C GLU A 33 2.76 -5.01 -28.65
N GLN A 34 3.73 -4.25 -28.11
CA GLN A 34 4.99 -3.95 -28.79
C GLN A 34 6.19 -4.63 -28.13
N ASP A 35 6.29 -4.52 -26.79
CA ASP A 35 7.40 -5.11 -26.04
C ASP A 35 7.13 -6.60 -25.70
N GLU A 36 5.90 -7.08 -25.91
CA GLU A 36 5.44 -8.47 -25.72
C GLU A 36 5.86 -9.07 -24.38
N VAL A 37 5.72 -8.29 -23.30
CA VAL A 37 6.16 -8.71 -21.96
C VAL A 37 5.46 -9.99 -21.48
N LEU A 38 6.17 -10.81 -20.73
CA LEU A 38 5.62 -12.00 -20.08
C LEU A 38 4.51 -11.60 -19.08
N LEU A 39 4.77 -10.55 -18.31
CA LEU A 39 3.90 -10.04 -17.24
C LEU A 39 4.15 -8.54 -17.00
N THR A 40 3.22 -7.89 -16.31
CA THR A 40 3.44 -6.57 -15.69
C THR A 40 3.56 -6.73 -14.18
N LEU A 41 4.40 -5.91 -13.55
CA LEU A 41 4.73 -6.02 -12.13
C LEU A 41 4.60 -4.68 -11.42
N GLY A 42 3.89 -4.66 -10.29
CA GLY A 42 3.89 -3.53 -9.37
C GLY A 42 3.26 -2.26 -9.92
N THR A 43 2.36 -2.33 -10.92
CA THR A 43 1.67 -1.15 -11.45
C THR A 43 1.00 -0.39 -10.31
N LEU A 44 1.31 0.91 -10.18
CA LEU A 44 0.97 1.71 -9.01
C LEU A 44 -0.41 2.36 -9.15
N GLY A 45 -1.19 2.26 -8.06
CA GLY A 45 -2.39 3.03 -7.82
C GLY A 45 -3.69 2.39 -8.28
N THR A 46 -4.74 2.62 -7.49
CA THR A 46 -6.08 2.06 -7.77
C THR A 46 -6.68 2.61 -9.07
N PRO A 47 -6.69 3.93 -9.35
CA PRO A 47 -7.28 4.45 -10.57
C PRO A 47 -6.56 3.97 -11.84
N SER A 48 -5.23 3.96 -11.85
CA SER A 48 -4.40 3.44 -12.94
C SER A 48 -4.71 1.98 -13.25
N ASN A 49 -4.68 1.12 -12.21
CA ASN A 49 -4.97 -0.30 -12.37
C ASN A 49 -6.43 -0.56 -12.77
N THR A 50 -7.38 0.25 -12.29
CA THR A 50 -8.79 0.16 -12.73
C THR A 50 -8.93 0.37 -14.24
N ALA A 51 -8.20 1.35 -14.79
CA ALA A 51 -8.27 1.68 -16.22
C ALA A 51 -7.79 0.55 -17.14
N ILE A 52 -6.88 -0.30 -16.66
CA ILE A 52 -6.26 -1.38 -17.46
C ILE A 52 -6.73 -2.79 -17.08
N HIS A 53 -7.42 -2.95 -15.96
CA HIS A 53 -7.76 -4.23 -15.36
C HIS A 53 -8.48 -5.17 -16.33
N LYS A 54 -9.54 -4.69 -16.98
CA LYS A 54 -10.29 -5.47 -17.98
C LYS A 54 -9.44 -5.85 -19.18
N TYR A 55 -8.61 -4.93 -19.65
CA TYR A 55 -7.70 -5.17 -20.79
C TYR A 55 -6.71 -6.29 -20.47
N MET A 56 -6.03 -6.22 -19.31
CA MET A 56 -5.05 -7.24 -18.89
C MET A 56 -5.67 -8.63 -18.79
N ASN A 57 -6.86 -8.73 -18.19
CA ASN A 57 -7.58 -9.99 -18.08
C ASN A 57 -8.04 -10.52 -19.46
N THR A 58 -8.51 -9.65 -20.35
CA THR A 58 -8.90 -10.02 -21.71
C THR A 58 -7.71 -10.52 -22.54
N LYS A 59 -6.56 -9.86 -22.42
CA LYS A 59 -5.31 -10.25 -23.12
C LYS A 59 -4.60 -11.44 -22.45
N LYS A 60 -5.06 -11.90 -21.30
CA LYS A 60 -4.44 -12.97 -20.50
C LYS A 60 -2.97 -12.71 -20.21
N VAL A 61 -2.66 -11.47 -19.85
CA VAL A 61 -1.31 -11.06 -19.42
C VAL A 61 -1.31 -10.97 -17.89
N PRO A 62 -0.42 -11.69 -17.20
CA PRO A 62 -0.33 -11.61 -15.74
C PRO A 62 -0.10 -10.17 -15.27
N HIS A 63 -1.02 -9.67 -14.47
CA HIS A 63 -1.01 -8.35 -13.86
C HIS A 63 -0.67 -8.55 -12.38
N MET A 64 0.64 -8.53 -12.10
CA MET A 64 1.20 -9.12 -10.89
C MET A 64 1.50 -8.10 -9.83
N PHE A 65 1.08 -8.41 -8.62
CA PHE A 65 1.47 -7.70 -7.41
C PHE A 65 1.30 -6.19 -7.50
N LEU A 66 0.08 -5.79 -7.91
CA LEU A 66 -0.29 -4.40 -8.07
C LEU A 66 0.01 -3.61 -6.79
N ALA A 67 0.57 -2.43 -6.93
CA ALA A 67 0.82 -1.51 -5.82
C ALA A 67 -0.48 -0.80 -5.39
N THR A 68 -1.45 -1.61 -4.96
CA THR A 68 -2.75 -1.19 -4.44
C THR A 68 -3.43 -2.35 -3.70
N GLY A 69 -4.17 -2.03 -2.64
CA GLY A 69 -4.91 -2.99 -1.82
C GLY A 69 -6.43 -2.91 -1.99
N ALA A 70 -6.93 -2.30 -3.08
CA ALA A 70 -8.37 -2.24 -3.29
C ALA A 70 -8.99 -3.64 -3.33
N SER A 71 -10.11 -3.84 -2.65
CA SER A 71 -10.75 -5.15 -2.44
C SER A 71 -11.10 -5.87 -3.74
N LYS A 72 -11.34 -5.14 -4.81
CA LYS A 72 -11.65 -5.69 -6.14
C LYS A 72 -10.52 -6.51 -6.79
N TRP A 73 -9.28 -6.44 -6.28
CA TRP A 73 -8.18 -7.27 -6.79
C TRP A 73 -8.24 -8.71 -6.28
N ASN A 74 -9.05 -8.99 -5.26
CA ASN A 74 -9.31 -10.34 -4.78
C ASN A 74 -10.57 -10.91 -5.43
N ASP A 75 -10.55 -11.08 -6.74
CA ASP A 75 -11.64 -11.67 -7.53
C ASP A 75 -11.11 -12.68 -8.55
N PRO A 76 -10.55 -13.81 -8.10
CA PRO A 76 -9.96 -14.82 -8.98
C PRO A 76 -10.95 -15.45 -9.96
N LYS A 77 -12.24 -15.43 -9.62
CA LYS A 77 -13.28 -15.99 -10.47
C LYS A 77 -13.50 -15.19 -11.76
N ASN A 78 -13.58 -13.86 -11.65
CA ASN A 78 -13.87 -13.00 -12.79
C ASN A 78 -12.59 -12.37 -13.39
N ASN A 79 -11.55 -12.24 -12.58
CA ASN A 79 -10.30 -11.57 -12.91
C ASN A 79 -9.06 -12.41 -12.57
N PRO A 80 -8.94 -13.62 -13.16
CA PRO A 80 -7.92 -14.60 -12.78
C PRO A 80 -6.49 -14.20 -13.13
N TRP A 81 -6.29 -13.10 -13.86
CA TRP A 81 -4.99 -12.61 -14.30
C TRP A 81 -4.46 -11.42 -13.47
N THR A 82 -5.10 -11.10 -12.34
CA THR A 82 -4.74 -9.94 -11.52
C THR A 82 -4.58 -10.32 -10.06
N ILE A 83 -3.42 -10.01 -9.45
CA ILE A 83 -3.15 -10.20 -8.03
C ILE A 83 -2.57 -8.90 -7.45
N GLY A 84 -3.20 -8.37 -6.39
CA GLY A 84 -2.69 -7.22 -5.63
C GLY A 84 -1.54 -7.61 -4.70
N PHE A 85 -0.71 -6.63 -4.31
CA PHE A 85 0.37 -6.85 -3.34
C PHE A 85 -0.01 -6.35 -1.94
N ASN A 86 -0.63 -5.19 -1.85
CA ASN A 86 -0.93 -4.57 -0.57
C ASN A 86 -1.99 -5.36 0.22
N PRO A 87 -1.96 -5.29 1.56
CA PRO A 87 -3.11 -5.66 2.37
C PRO A 87 -4.39 -4.95 1.91
N ASN A 88 -5.52 -5.57 2.16
CA ASN A 88 -6.81 -5.09 1.68
C ASN A 88 -7.22 -3.79 2.39
N TYR A 89 -7.55 -2.74 1.62
CA TYR A 89 -7.90 -1.41 2.14
C TYR A 89 -9.20 -1.39 2.93
N HIS A 90 -10.21 -2.10 2.48
CA HIS A 90 -11.47 -2.25 3.21
C HIS A 90 -11.23 -2.85 4.59
N SER A 91 -10.41 -3.89 4.64
CA SER A 91 -10.04 -4.58 5.87
C SER A 91 -9.23 -3.67 6.81
N GLU A 92 -8.27 -2.90 6.28
CA GLU A 92 -7.50 -1.94 7.07
C GLU A 92 -8.41 -0.86 7.65
N GLY A 93 -9.32 -0.30 6.84
CA GLY A 93 -10.32 0.66 7.32
C GLY A 93 -11.17 0.10 8.45
N LYS A 94 -11.62 -1.15 8.33
CA LYS A 94 -12.38 -1.86 9.36
C LYS A 94 -11.59 -2.00 10.66
N LEU A 95 -10.30 -2.32 10.58
CA LEU A 95 -9.44 -2.43 11.76
C LEU A 95 -9.26 -1.11 12.50
N TYR A 96 -9.06 0.02 11.79
CA TYR A 96 -9.01 1.33 12.44
C TYR A 96 -10.32 1.66 13.15
N ALA A 97 -11.45 1.38 12.54
CA ALA A 97 -12.76 1.57 13.15
C ALA A 97 -12.91 0.75 14.45
N GLN A 98 -12.52 -0.52 14.41
CA GLN A 98 -12.55 -1.40 15.58
C GLN A 98 -11.64 -0.89 16.71
N HIS A 99 -10.43 -0.43 16.35
CA HIS A 99 -9.51 0.17 17.33
C HIS A 99 -10.10 1.44 17.96
N ILE A 100 -10.75 2.31 17.17
CA ILE A 100 -11.44 3.51 17.67
C ILE A 100 -12.57 3.11 18.61
N LEU A 101 -13.43 2.18 18.23
CA LEU A 101 -14.54 1.72 19.07
C LEU A 101 -14.07 1.18 20.42
N ALA A 102 -12.96 0.45 20.45
CA ALA A 102 -12.41 -0.11 21.67
C ALA A 102 -11.80 0.96 22.61
N ASN A 103 -11.23 2.03 22.07
CA ASN A 103 -10.46 3.02 22.85
C ASN A 103 -11.18 4.37 23.01
N LYS A 104 -12.04 4.75 22.06
CA LYS A 104 -12.80 6.01 22.03
C LYS A 104 -14.23 5.77 21.50
N PRO A 105 -15.09 5.06 22.22
CA PRO A 105 -16.41 4.62 21.74
C PRO A 105 -17.39 5.75 21.40
N ASN A 106 -17.06 6.98 21.81
CA ASN A 106 -17.83 8.20 21.55
C ASN A 106 -17.05 9.22 20.71
N ALA A 107 -16.02 8.79 19.97
CA ALA A 107 -15.22 9.66 19.12
C ALA A 107 -16.09 10.40 18.09
N LYS A 108 -15.78 11.67 17.87
CA LYS A 108 -16.27 12.46 16.74
C LYS A 108 -15.21 12.39 15.64
N ILE A 109 -15.54 11.73 14.55
CA ILE A 109 -14.55 11.37 13.51
C ILE A 109 -14.72 12.25 12.29
N ALA A 110 -13.63 12.85 11.85
CA ALA A 110 -13.51 13.47 10.53
C ALA A 110 -12.70 12.55 9.59
N VAL A 111 -13.05 12.52 8.31
CA VAL A 111 -12.39 11.69 7.30
C VAL A 111 -11.97 12.54 6.11
N LEU A 112 -10.72 12.41 5.66
CA LEU A 112 -10.25 12.93 4.37
C LEU A 112 -9.88 11.76 3.47
N MET A 113 -10.39 11.75 2.24
CA MET A 113 -10.11 10.65 1.31
C MET A 113 -9.93 11.12 -0.13
N GLN A 114 -9.11 10.41 -0.91
CA GLN A 114 -9.04 10.59 -2.36
C GLN A 114 -10.39 10.22 -2.99
N ASN A 115 -10.88 11.01 -3.93
CA ASN A 115 -12.20 10.83 -4.57
C ASN A 115 -12.18 9.77 -5.68
N ASP A 116 -11.82 8.56 -5.34
CA ASP A 116 -11.80 7.42 -6.25
C ASP A 116 -12.06 6.10 -5.50
N ASP A 117 -11.86 4.96 -6.19
CA ASP A 117 -12.07 3.65 -5.61
C ASP A 117 -11.09 3.34 -4.45
N TYR A 118 -9.90 3.95 -4.42
CA TYR A 118 -8.97 3.83 -3.30
C TYR A 118 -9.54 4.40 -2.01
N GLY A 119 -9.95 5.68 -2.04
CA GLY A 119 -10.50 6.34 -0.86
C GLY A 119 -11.85 5.73 -0.45
N LYS A 120 -12.70 5.39 -1.43
CA LYS A 120 -14.01 4.76 -1.17
C LYS A 120 -13.88 3.39 -0.53
N ASP A 121 -12.92 2.56 -0.95
CA ASP A 121 -12.72 1.22 -0.39
C ASP A 121 -12.34 1.27 1.10
N TYR A 122 -11.37 2.11 1.46
CA TYR A 122 -11.03 2.38 2.86
C TYR A 122 -12.23 2.90 3.66
N PHE A 123 -12.93 3.89 3.12
CA PHE A 123 -14.05 4.53 3.81
C PHE A 123 -15.23 3.58 4.01
N ASN A 124 -15.50 2.70 3.05
CA ASN A 124 -16.52 1.67 3.20
C ASN A 124 -16.14 0.66 4.29
N GLY A 125 -14.91 0.15 4.28
CA GLY A 125 -14.41 -0.71 5.33
C GLY A 125 -14.45 -0.06 6.72
N PHE A 126 -14.12 1.23 6.79
CA PHE A 126 -14.21 2.00 8.02
C PHE A 126 -15.65 2.11 8.54
N LYS A 127 -16.61 2.42 7.67
CA LYS A 127 -18.04 2.43 8.02
C LYS A 127 -18.54 1.06 8.47
N ASP A 128 -18.15 0.01 7.76
CA ASP A 128 -18.52 -1.36 8.14
C ASP A 128 -17.95 -1.75 9.51
N GLY A 129 -16.71 -1.31 9.81
CA GLY A 129 -16.10 -1.52 11.12
C GLY A 129 -16.79 -0.76 12.26
N LEU A 130 -17.32 0.44 12.01
CA LEU A 130 -18.12 1.21 12.95
C LEU A 130 -19.56 0.65 13.10
N GLY A 131 -20.06 -0.06 12.09
CA GLY A 131 -21.41 -0.62 12.08
C GLY A 131 -22.48 0.46 12.27
N ALA A 132 -23.45 0.19 13.12
CA ALA A 132 -24.55 1.12 13.39
C ALA A 132 -24.12 2.49 13.95
N LYS A 133 -22.90 2.59 14.50
CA LYS A 133 -22.34 3.85 15.03
C LYS A 133 -21.77 4.78 13.94
N ALA A 134 -21.59 4.31 12.72
CA ALA A 134 -20.99 5.10 11.64
C ALA A 134 -21.67 6.45 11.46
N ALA A 135 -23.03 6.46 11.37
CA ALA A 135 -23.81 7.68 11.15
C ALA A 135 -23.69 8.71 12.28
N SER A 136 -23.48 8.28 13.51
CA SER A 136 -23.35 9.17 14.68
C SER A 136 -21.92 9.59 14.97
N MET A 137 -20.94 8.75 14.65
CA MET A 137 -19.53 9.01 14.94
C MET A 137 -18.82 9.79 13.82
N ILE A 138 -19.16 9.57 12.55
CA ILE A 138 -18.56 10.31 11.42
C ILE A 138 -19.30 11.64 11.29
N VAL A 139 -18.73 12.69 11.88
CA VAL A 139 -19.34 14.03 11.92
C VAL A 139 -19.02 14.88 10.69
N SER A 140 -17.98 14.54 9.94
CA SER A 140 -17.59 15.22 8.70
C SER A 140 -16.72 14.34 7.82
N HIS A 141 -16.84 14.48 6.52
CA HIS A 141 -15.86 13.93 5.56
C HIS A 141 -15.65 14.92 4.41
N ALA A 142 -14.44 14.88 3.86
CA ALA A 142 -14.06 15.66 2.69
C ALA A 142 -13.29 14.79 1.71
N THR A 143 -13.33 15.18 0.44
CA THR A 143 -12.57 14.51 -0.62
C THR A 143 -11.58 15.47 -1.27
N TYR A 144 -10.60 14.90 -1.96
CA TYR A 144 -9.69 15.62 -2.83
C TYR A 144 -9.46 14.82 -4.12
N GLU A 145 -9.07 15.52 -5.17
CA GLU A 145 -8.65 14.94 -6.45
C GLU A 145 -7.12 14.86 -6.51
N VAL A 146 -6.56 13.87 -7.21
CA VAL A 146 -5.09 13.76 -7.38
C VAL A 146 -4.48 14.99 -8.09
N THR A 147 -5.28 15.72 -8.82
CA THR A 147 -4.89 16.96 -9.53
C THR A 147 -4.97 18.22 -8.66
N ASP A 148 -5.52 18.10 -7.45
CA ASP A 148 -5.61 19.26 -6.55
C ASP A 148 -4.20 19.76 -6.17
N PRO A 149 -3.98 21.08 -6.13
CA PRO A 149 -2.69 21.61 -5.71
C PRO A 149 -2.46 21.45 -4.21
N THR A 150 -3.53 21.55 -3.40
CA THR A 150 -3.49 21.50 -1.93
C THR A 150 -4.82 21.00 -1.37
N ILE A 151 -4.78 20.56 -0.08
CA ILE A 151 -5.97 20.10 0.66
C ILE A 151 -6.25 20.99 1.89
N ASP A 152 -5.76 22.21 1.89
CA ASP A 152 -5.83 23.11 3.03
C ASP A 152 -7.25 23.44 3.46
N SER A 153 -8.15 23.69 2.49
CA SER A 153 -9.56 23.98 2.74
C SER A 153 -10.30 22.79 3.34
N GLN A 154 -9.97 21.58 2.90
CA GLN A 154 -10.54 20.34 3.45
C GLN A 154 -10.17 20.20 4.93
N ILE A 155 -8.90 20.42 5.29
CA ILE A 155 -8.45 20.31 6.70
C ILE A 155 -9.13 21.37 7.58
N VAL A 156 -9.26 22.60 7.09
CA VAL A 156 -9.97 23.67 7.84
C VAL A 156 -11.44 23.30 8.07
N THR A 157 -12.11 22.78 7.05
CA THR A 157 -13.51 22.32 7.14
C THR A 157 -13.65 21.18 8.14
N LEU A 158 -12.77 20.18 8.06
CA LEU A 158 -12.79 19.01 8.94
C LEU A 158 -12.53 19.39 10.40
N LYS A 159 -11.58 20.31 10.67
CA LYS A 159 -11.37 20.87 12.00
C LYS A 159 -12.63 21.59 12.51
N GLY A 160 -13.29 22.37 11.66
CA GLY A 160 -14.52 23.13 11.99
C GLY A 160 -15.68 22.25 12.43
N SER A 161 -15.69 20.97 12.12
CA SER A 161 -16.70 20.00 12.54
C SER A 161 -16.65 19.65 14.04
N GLY A 162 -15.59 20.05 14.75
CA GLY A 162 -15.37 19.68 16.15
C GLY A 162 -14.96 18.22 16.36
N ALA A 163 -14.46 17.55 15.31
CA ALA A 163 -13.96 16.20 15.41
C ALA A 163 -12.70 16.11 16.29
N ASP A 164 -12.64 15.08 17.14
CA ASP A 164 -11.52 14.75 18.01
C ASP A 164 -10.66 13.58 17.51
N THR A 165 -11.07 13.00 16.41
CA THR A 165 -10.41 11.88 15.73
C THR A 165 -10.40 12.15 14.23
N PHE A 166 -9.27 11.92 13.59
CA PHE A 166 -9.09 12.15 12.17
C PHE A 166 -8.61 10.87 11.48
N PHE A 167 -9.33 10.41 10.47
CA PHE A 167 -8.89 9.34 9.60
C PHE A 167 -8.46 9.91 8.25
N ASN A 168 -7.17 9.82 8.00
CA ASN A 168 -6.47 10.37 6.84
C ASN A 168 -6.22 9.28 5.81
N ILE A 169 -7.03 9.27 4.73
CA ILE A 169 -6.97 8.31 3.62
C ILE A 169 -6.40 9.03 2.40
N THR A 170 -5.16 9.47 2.50
CA THR A 170 -4.50 10.24 1.45
C THR A 170 -3.28 9.51 0.91
N THR A 171 -2.92 9.81 -0.34
CA THR A 171 -1.66 9.38 -0.94
C THR A 171 -0.49 10.22 -0.42
N PRO A 172 0.78 9.78 -0.55
CA PRO A 172 1.94 10.36 0.14
C PRO A 172 2.06 11.88 0.10
N LYS A 173 1.92 12.50 -1.08
CA LYS A 173 1.97 13.97 -1.23
C LYS A 173 0.94 14.67 -0.35
N PHE A 174 -0.30 14.22 -0.41
CA PHE A 174 -1.41 14.82 0.33
C PHE A 174 -1.39 14.45 1.81
N ALA A 175 -0.83 13.29 2.17
CA ALA A 175 -0.61 12.91 3.56
C ALA A 175 0.37 13.87 4.25
N ALA A 176 1.49 14.17 3.62
CA ALA A 176 2.45 15.14 4.15
C ALA A 176 1.83 16.53 4.31
N GLN A 177 1.03 16.98 3.33
CA GLN A 177 0.28 18.24 3.42
C GLN A 177 -0.74 18.23 4.57
N ALA A 178 -1.52 17.14 4.70
CA ALA A 178 -2.54 17.00 5.73
C ALA A 178 -1.94 17.01 7.14
N ILE A 179 -0.87 16.25 7.38
CA ILE A 179 -0.18 16.19 8.66
C ILE A 179 0.32 17.57 9.06
N ARG A 180 1.00 18.28 8.16
CA ARG A 180 1.50 19.64 8.40
C ARG A 180 0.34 20.60 8.67
N LYS A 181 -0.68 20.61 7.80
CA LYS A 181 -1.81 21.53 7.94
C LYS A 181 -2.62 21.31 9.22
N VAL A 182 -2.80 20.06 9.67
CA VAL A 182 -3.42 19.74 10.96
C VAL A 182 -2.68 20.43 12.10
N SER A 183 -1.35 20.41 12.07
CA SER A 183 -0.52 21.13 13.06
C SER A 183 -0.64 22.66 12.92
N ASP A 184 -0.51 23.20 11.70
CA ASP A 184 -0.53 24.63 11.43
C ASP A 184 -1.82 25.29 11.91
N VAL A 185 -2.96 24.61 11.76
CA VAL A 185 -4.25 25.13 12.24
C VAL A 185 -4.49 24.87 13.74
N GLY A 186 -3.53 24.25 14.43
CA GLY A 186 -3.66 23.91 15.85
C GLY A 186 -4.74 22.85 16.15
N TRP A 187 -5.07 21.98 15.19
CA TRP A 187 -5.97 20.85 15.42
C TRP A 187 -5.21 19.68 16.05
N LYS A 188 -5.76 19.09 17.10
CA LYS A 188 -5.09 18.01 17.86
C LYS A 188 -5.98 16.76 17.96
N PRO A 189 -6.37 16.14 16.84
CA PRO A 189 -7.15 14.90 16.88
C PRO A 189 -6.27 13.69 17.19
N THR A 190 -6.88 12.59 17.61
CA THR A 190 -6.24 11.28 17.43
C THR A 190 -6.18 11.00 15.94
N HIS A 191 -4.98 10.97 15.36
CA HIS A 191 -4.78 10.97 13.92
C HIS A 191 -4.40 9.57 13.43
N TYR A 192 -5.31 8.94 12.68
CA TYR A 192 -5.09 7.67 11.99
C TYR A 192 -4.66 7.96 10.55
N LEU A 193 -3.56 7.36 10.13
CA LEU A 193 -2.99 7.49 8.79
C LEU A 193 -3.02 6.12 8.11
N ASN A 194 -3.54 6.05 6.88
CA ASN A 194 -3.50 4.81 6.11
C ASN A 194 -2.06 4.35 5.84
N GLN A 195 -1.84 3.05 5.75
CA GLN A 195 -0.50 2.46 5.61
C GLN A 195 0.22 2.87 4.32
N VAL A 196 -0.50 3.18 3.24
CA VAL A 196 0.07 3.63 1.96
C VAL A 196 0.94 4.88 2.13
N SER A 197 0.63 5.69 3.13
CA SER A 197 1.31 6.96 3.41
C SER A 197 2.15 6.94 4.70
N ALA A 198 2.47 5.75 5.22
CA ALA A 198 3.19 5.59 6.49
C ALA A 198 4.72 5.74 6.38
N SER A 199 5.29 5.95 5.18
CA SER A 199 6.74 6.07 5.00
C SER A 199 7.33 7.22 5.82
N VAL A 200 8.28 6.89 6.69
CA VAL A 200 9.03 7.89 7.46
C VAL A 200 9.84 8.80 6.53
N GLY A 201 10.53 8.23 5.55
CA GLY A 201 11.41 8.97 4.63
C GLY A 201 10.67 9.89 3.68
N SER A 202 9.66 9.37 2.98
CA SER A 202 8.98 10.09 1.89
C SER A 202 7.70 10.85 2.32
N VAL A 203 7.18 10.62 3.53
CA VAL A 203 5.98 11.29 4.03
C VAL A 203 6.22 12.05 5.32
N LEU A 204 6.70 11.37 6.39
CA LEU A 204 6.76 12.01 7.70
C LEU A 204 7.91 13.02 7.81
N LYS A 205 9.09 12.76 7.21
CA LYS A 205 10.18 13.74 7.13
C LYS A 205 9.75 15.02 6.40
N PRO A 206 9.15 14.97 5.19
CA PRO A 206 8.61 16.17 4.53
C PRO A 206 7.49 16.88 5.30
N ALA A 207 6.65 16.14 6.02
CA ALA A 207 5.59 16.72 6.84
C ALA A 207 6.15 17.46 8.09
N GLY A 208 7.24 16.95 8.64
CA GLY A 208 7.83 17.33 9.92
C GLY A 208 7.70 16.18 10.92
N LEU A 209 8.83 15.65 11.41
CA LEU A 209 8.81 14.51 12.33
C LEU A 209 8.16 14.87 13.68
N ASP A 210 8.37 16.08 14.14
CA ASP A 210 7.82 16.63 15.39
C ASP A 210 6.28 16.72 15.36
N VAL A 211 5.72 17.18 14.24
CA VAL A 211 4.25 17.27 14.06
C VAL A 211 3.62 15.92 13.72
N SER A 212 4.42 14.93 13.41
CA SER A 212 3.98 13.56 13.12
C SER A 212 3.91 12.67 14.37
N VAL A 213 4.41 13.13 15.51
CA VAL A 213 4.40 12.35 16.77
C VAL A 213 2.97 11.99 17.15
N GLY A 214 2.75 10.71 17.44
CA GLY A 214 1.46 10.20 17.88
C GLY A 214 0.54 9.71 16.76
N LEU A 215 0.93 9.87 15.48
CA LEU A 215 0.21 9.24 14.36
C LEU A 215 0.07 7.73 14.59
N ILE A 216 -1.10 7.20 14.27
CA ILE A 216 -1.39 5.77 14.33
C ILE A 216 -1.54 5.25 12.90
N SER A 217 -0.87 4.14 12.59
CA SER A 217 -0.95 3.50 11.28
C SER A 217 -0.88 1.97 11.42
N MET A 218 -0.79 1.29 10.30
CA MET A 218 -0.51 -0.14 10.21
C MET A 218 0.69 -0.38 9.33
N ASN A 219 1.51 -1.39 9.66
CA ASN A 219 2.64 -1.82 8.87
C ASN A 219 2.57 -3.32 8.61
N TYR A 220 3.13 -3.74 7.48
CA TYR A 220 3.28 -5.16 7.09
C TYR A 220 4.65 -5.45 6.49
N ILE A 221 5.43 -4.41 6.16
CA ILE A 221 6.82 -4.50 5.66
C ILE A 221 7.76 -3.68 6.54
N LYS A 222 9.05 -4.02 6.51
CA LYS A 222 10.13 -3.33 7.23
C LYS A 222 10.40 -1.97 6.60
N GLU A 223 10.62 -0.96 7.42
CA GLU A 223 10.99 0.39 7.01
C GLU A 223 12.51 0.56 7.02
N GLY A 224 13.07 1.16 5.96
CA GLY A 224 14.51 1.41 5.86
C GLY A 224 15.03 2.42 6.89
N ALA A 225 14.18 3.34 7.33
CA ALA A 225 14.47 4.34 8.36
C ALA A 225 14.40 3.78 9.81
N ASP A 226 13.95 2.55 9.99
CA ASP A 226 13.74 1.96 11.32
C ASP A 226 14.99 1.21 11.79
N ALA A 227 15.67 1.78 12.78
CA ALA A 227 16.90 1.23 13.36
C ALA A 227 16.77 -0.19 13.93
N ARG A 228 15.54 -0.66 14.23
CA ARG A 228 15.31 -2.06 14.63
C ARG A 228 15.80 -3.06 13.60
N TRP A 229 15.82 -2.66 12.33
CA TRP A 229 16.20 -3.52 11.21
C TRP A 229 17.67 -3.35 10.76
N ASP A 230 18.47 -2.49 11.39
CA ASP A 230 19.86 -2.25 10.97
C ASP A 230 20.73 -3.52 11.02
N ASN A 231 20.40 -4.46 11.89
CA ASN A 231 21.06 -5.76 11.98
C ASN A 231 20.37 -6.89 11.22
N ASP A 232 19.18 -6.64 10.63
CA ASP A 232 18.46 -7.62 9.82
C ASP A 232 19.24 -7.90 8.51
N PRO A 233 19.50 -9.17 8.15
CA PRO A 233 20.25 -9.52 6.95
C PRO A 233 19.62 -8.95 5.68
N THR A 234 18.29 -9.03 5.55
CA THR A 234 17.58 -8.53 4.36
C THR A 234 17.71 -7.01 4.23
N MET A 235 17.64 -6.28 5.35
CA MET A 235 17.81 -4.83 5.36
C MET A 235 19.24 -4.44 4.98
N LYS A 236 20.25 -5.18 5.45
CA LYS A 236 21.65 -4.98 5.04
C LYS A 236 21.84 -5.21 3.54
N ASP A 237 21.27 -6.29 3.00
CA ASP A 237 21.33 -6.60 1.57
C ASP A 237 20.62 -5.51 0.75
N PHE A 238 19.45 -5.06 1.18
CA PHE A 238 18.73 -3.97 0.56
C PHE A 238 19.55 -2.67 0.54
N LYS A 239 20.07 -2.23 1.69
CA LYS A 239 20.88 -1.01 1.80
C LYS A 239 22.16 -1.09 0.93
N ALA A 240 22.80 -2.26 0.88
CA ALA A 240 23.94 -2.51 0.00
C ALA A 240 23.56 -2.46 -1.48
N LEU A 241 22.41 -3.01 -1.86
CA LEU A 241 21.89 -2.98 -3.23
C LEU A 241 21.61 -1.53 -3.66
N ILE A 242 20.89 -0.75 -2.86
CA ILE A 242 20.62 0.67 -3.14
C ILE A 242 21.94 1.43 -3.31
N LYS A 243 22.86 1.30 -2.36
CA LYS A 243 24.17 1.97 -2.43
C LYS A 243 24.94 1.65 -3.71
N LYS A 244 24.82 0.41 -4.21
CA LYS A 244 25.58 -0.07 -5.39
C LYS A 244 24.94 0.33 -6.70
N TYR A 245 23.61 0.25 -6.81
CA TYR A 245 22.89 0.32 -8.09
C TYR A 245 22.02 1.55 -8.27
N ALA A 246 21.63 2.22 -7.18
CA ALA A 246 20.76 3.39 -7.17
C ALA A 246 21.16 4.36 -6.05
N PRO A 247 22.44 4.85 -6.04
CA PRO A 247 22.97 5.66 -4.93
C PRO A 247 22.22 6.99 -4.73
N GLU A 248 21.45 7.44 -5.72
CA GLU A 248 20.58 8.62 -5.65
C GLU A 248 19.28 8.36 -4.87
N VAL A 249 18.90 7.10 -4.66
CA VAL A 249 17.70 6.70 -3.93
C VAL A 249 18.02 6.57 -2.45
N SER A 250 17.22 7.22 -1.60
CA SER A 250 17.36 7.05 -0.15
C SER A 250 16.86 5.65 0.26
N PRO A 251 17.64 4.88 1.03
CA PRO A 251 17.16 3.63 1.59
C PRO A 251 16.03 3.81 2.62
N ASP A 252 15.83 5.06 3.09
CA ASP A 252 14.72 5.42 3.98
C ASP A 252 13.40 5.65 3.23
N ASP A 253 13.42 5.64 1.89
CA ASP A 253 12.21 5.77 1.09
C ASP A 253 11.40 4.46 1.13
N GLY A 254 10.18 4.54 1.63
CA GLY A 254 9.26 3.40 1.70
C GLY A 254 8.96 2.78 0.33
N ASN A 255 8.99 3.58 -0.76
CA ASN A 255 8.80 3.04 -2.11
C ASN A 255 9.97 2.13 -2.53
N ALA A 256 11.20 2.44 -2.10
CA ALA A 256 12.35 1.59 -2.39
C ALA A 256 12.28 0.25 -1.65
N THR A 257 11.94 0.26 -0.35
CA THR A 257 11.73 -0.98 0.42
C THR A 257 10.56 -1.79 -0.13
N TYR A 258 9.48 -1.12 -0.53
CA TYR A 258 8.31 -1.74 -1.16
C TYR A 258 8.69 -2.43 -2.48
N GLY A 259 9.35 -1.73 -3.39
CA GLY A 259 9.80 -2.29 -4.68
C GLY A 259 10.70 -3.50 -4.50
N TYR A 260 11.58 -3.48 -3.49
CA TYR A 260 12.44 -4.62 -3.16
C TYR A 260 11.63 -5.82 -2.66
N ALA A 261 10.61 -5.60 -1.81
CA ALA A 261 9.71 -6.66 -1.35
C ALA A 261 8.92 -7.31 -2.50
N VAL A 262 8.38 -6.49 -3.41
CA VAL A 262 7.67 -6.96 -4.61
C VAL A 262 8.60 -7.80 -5.49
N ALA A 263 9.84 -7.34 -5.70
CA ALA A 263 10.83 -8.06 -6.49
C ALA A 263 11.20 -9.42 -5.86
N GLN A 264 11.35 -9.48 -4.51
CA GLN A 264 11.60 -10.73 -3.80
C GLN A 264 10.47 -11.76 -4.00
N LEU A 265 9.23 -11.31 -3.90
CA LEU A 265 8.07 -12.18 -4.11
C LEU A 265 7.98 -12.65 -5.57
N MET A 266 8.21 -11.75 -6.53
CA MET A 266 8.20 -12.14 -7.96
C MET A 266 9.32 -13.12 -8.29
N ALA A 267 10.52 -12.93 -7.73
CA ALA A 267 11.62 -13.88 -7.88
C ALA A 267 11.26 -15.27 -7.33
N HIS A 268 10.54 -15.33 -6.19
CA HIS A 268 10.02 -16.58 -5.64
C HIS A 268 9.06 -17.26 -6.61
N VAL A 269 8.09 -16.56 -7.17
CA VAL A 269 7.12 -17.08 -8.14
C VAL A 269 7.81 -17.58 -9.40
N LEU A 270 8.74 -16.81 -9.96
CA LEU A 270 9.51 -17.21 -11.14
C LEU A 270 10.38 -18.46 -10.86
N LYS A 271 10.96 -18.54 -9.66
CA LYS A 271 11.73 -19.72 -9.25
C LYS A 271 10.87 -20.98 -9.19
N GLN A 272 9.63 -20.86 -8.70
CA GLN A 272 8.66 -21.97 -8.69
C GLN A 272 8.16 -22.33 -10.09
N ALA A 273 8.04 -21.34 -11.00
CA ALA A 273 7.65 -21.60 -12.38
C ALA A 273 8.66 -22.46 -13.16
N GLY A 274 9.92 -22.46 -12.72
CA GLY A 274 10.98 -23.26 -13.35
C GLY A 274 11.23 -22.86 -14.80
N ASP A 275 11.39 -23.84 -15.68
CA ASP A 275 11.58 -23.62 -17.11
C ASP A 275 10.27 -23.36 -17.89
N ASN A 276 9.13 -23.62 -17.27
CA ASN A 276 7.81 -23.36 -17.87
C ASN A 276 7.39 -21.92 -17.59
N LEU A 277 7.92 -20.97 -18.36
CA LEU A 277 7.61 -19.54 -18.27
C LEU A 277 6.43 -19.13 -19.19
N THR A 278 5.39 -19.96 -19.25
CA THR A 278 4.11 -19.55 -19.84
C THR A 278 3.37 -18.62 -18.87
N ARG A 279 2.55 -17.70 -19.39
CA ARG A 279 1.72 -16.79 -18.59
C ARG A 279 0.80 -17.56 -17.65
N GLU A 280 0.22 -18.66 -18.13
CA GLU A 280 -0.65 -19.56 -17.37
C GLU A 280 0.07 -20.18 -16.17
N ASN A 281 1.30 -20.67 -16.38
CA ASN A 281 2.04 -21.28 -15.27
C ASN A 281 2.52 -20.24 -14.26
N VAL A 282 2.94 -19.05 -14.70
CA VAL A 282 3.29 -17.97 -13.79
C VAL A 282 2.10 -17.58 -12.90
N MET A 283 0.89 -17.43 -13.49
CA MET A 283 -0.32 -17.18 -12.72
C MET A 283 -0.66 -18.32 -11.76
N LYS A 284 -0.52 -19.57 -12.21
CA LYS A 284 -0.73 -20.76 -11.35
C LYS A 284 0.19 -20.75 -10.13
N GLN A 285 1.48 -20.45 -10.31
CA GLN A 285 2.43 -20.36 -9.19
C GLN A 285 2.08 -19.19 -8.26
N ALA A 286 1.75 -18.03 -8.82
CA ALA A 286 1.34 -16.87 -8.04
C ALA A 286 0.03 -17.07 -7.27
N ALA A 287 -0.89 -17.89 -7.79
CA ALA A 287 -2.14 -18.28 -7.15
C ALA A 287 -2.00 -19.48 -6.18
N SER A 288 -0.77 -19.87 -5.84
CA SER A 288 -0.49 -21.06 -5.03
C SER A 288 0.62 -20.82 -4.00
N ILE A 289 0.86 -19.57 -3.64
CA ILE A 289 1.85 -19.21 -2.62
C ILE A 289 1.34 -19.68 -1.25
N LYS A 290 2.19 -20.40 -0.51
CA LYS A 290 1.84 -20.94 0.81
C LYS A 290 2.80 -20.39 1.86
N ASP A 291 2.26 -19.60 2.78
CA ASP A 291 2.94 -19.11 3.98
C ASP A 291 4.38 -18.66 3.74
N PHE A 292 4.59 -17.96 2.62
CA PHE A 292 5.91 -17.47 2.24
C PHE A 292 6.25 -16.21 3.03
N GLN A 293 7.29 -16.29 3.86
CA GLN A 293 7.86 -15.12 4.52
C GLN A 293 8.65 -14.31 3.47
N VAL A 294 8.02 -13.28 2.91
CA VAL A 294 8.76 -12.31 2.08
C VAL A 294 9.83 -11.68 2.96
N PRO A 295 11.12 -11.71 2.59
CA PRO A 295 12.18 -11.28 3.50
C PRO A 295 12.03 -9.85 4.04
N MET A 296 11.46 -8.93 3.22
CA MET A 296 11.14 -7.55 3.66
C MET A 296 9.82 -7.44 4.41
N ALA A 297 8.95 -8.43 4.44
CA ALA A 297 7.76 -8.40 5.28
C ALA A 297 8.14 -8.47 6.77
N LEU A 298 7.29 -7.93 7.64
CA LEU A 298 7.46 -8.06 9.08
C LEU A 298 7.46 -9.54 9.49
N PRO A 299 8.21 -9.93 10.52
CA PRO A 299 8.20 -11.30 11.02
C PRO A 299 6.78 -11.79 11.32
N GLY A 300 6.40 -12.94 10.77
CA GLY A 300 5.07 -13.52 10.93
C GLY A 300 3.99 -12.95 9.99
N VAL A 301 4.30 -11.95 9.18
CA VAL A 301 3.43 -11.48 8.09
C VAL A 301 3.75 -12.30 6.85
N LEU A 302 2.95 -13.33 6.61
CA LEU A 302 3.18 -14.31 5.54
C LEU A 302 2.36 -13.96 4.30
N ALA A 303 2.96 -14.17 3.14
CA ALA A 303 2.28 -14.09 1.86
C ALA A 303 1.64 -15.45 1.54
N SER A 304 0.34 -15.46 1.29
CA SER A 304 -0.40 -16.66 0.90
C SER A 304 -1.45 -16.32 -0.15
N THR A 305 -1.64 -17.20 -1.12
CA THR A 305 -2.71 -17.14 -2.11
C THR A 305 -3.29 -18.52 -2.35
N SER A 306 -4.48 -18.57 -2.91
CA SER A 306 -5.09 -19.81 -3.41
C SER A 306 -5.85 -19.53 -4.71
N PRO A 307 -6.26 -20.56 -5.46
CA PRO A 307 -7.09 -20.36 -6.66
C PRO A 307 -8.41 -19.62 -6.43
N THR A 308 -8.85 -19.52 -5.17
CA THR A 308 -10.10 -18.85 -4.77
C THR A 308 -9.89 -17.62 -3.88
N ASP A 309 -8.63 -17.29 -3.53
CA ASP A 309 -8.29 -16.14 -2.67
C ASP A 309 -6.95 -15.54 -3.08
N PHE A 310 -6.97 -14.31 -3.62
CA PHE A 310 -5.80 -13.54 -4.05
C PHE A 310 -5.39 -12.47 -3.02
N ALA A 311 -5.98 -12.46 -1.82
CA ALA A 311 -5.57 -11.57 -0.73
C ALA A 311 -4.20 -12.01 -0.16
N LEU A 312 -3.13 -11.43 -0.70
CA LEU A 312 -1.75 -11.87 -0.48
C LEU A 312 -1.30 -11.74 0.97
N PHE A 313 -1.49 -10.56 1.57
CA PHE A 313 -1.18 -10.29 2.98
C PHE A 313 -2.46 -10.05 3.76
N GLN A 314 -2.70 -10.88 4.77
CA GLN A 314 -3.90 -10.81 5.60
C GLN A 314 -3.58 -10.46 7.06
N THR A 315 -2.32 -10.21 7.38
CA THR A 315 -1.87 -9.84 8.73
C THR A 315 -1.16 -8.49 8.70
N MET A 316 -1.53 -7.60 9.61
CA MET A 316 -0.94 -6.27 9.78
C MET A 316 -0.65 -5.99 11.25
N GLN A 317 0.33 -5.10 11.51
CA GLN A 317 0.71 -4.65 12.84
C GLN A 317 0.29 -3.19 13.04
N LEU A 318 -0.48 -2.89 14.09
CA LEU A 318 -0.74 -1.52 14.52
C LEU A 318 0.56 -0.89 15.04
N VAL A 319 0.81 0.34 14.59
CA VAL A 319 2.01 1.10 14.92
C VAL A 319 1.67 2.54 15.30
N LYS A 320 2.49 3.14 16.16
CA LYS A 320 2.40 4.54 16.56
C LYS A 320 3.75 5.22 16.36
N PHE A 321 3.75 6.39 15.75
CA PHE A 321 4.98 7.14 15.49
C PHE A 321 5.45 7.85 16.75
N ASP A 322 6.71 7.63 17.15
CA ASP A 322 7.32 8.19 18.38
C ASP A 322 8.14 9.47 18.15
N GLY A 323 8.24 9.92 16.88
CA GLY A 323 9.07 11.04 16.46
C GLY A 323 10.36 10.62 15.72
N LYS A 324 10.68 9.33 15.74
CA LYS A 324 11.86 8.75 15.05
C LYS A 324 11.47 7.58 14.16
N THR A 325 10.66 6.67 14.69
CA THR A 325 10.25 5.46 14.00
C THR A 325 8.83 5.04 14.42
N TRP A 326 8.30 4.07 13.71
CA TRP A 326 7.06 3.41 14.07
C TRP A 326 7.31 2.39 15.18
N VAL A 327 6.57 2.51 16.27
CA VAL A 327 6.62 1.58 17.41
C VAL A 327 5.38 0.70 17.38
N ASP A 328 5.59 -0.61 17.40
CA ASP A 328 4.52 -1.58 17.43
C ASP A 328 3.71 -1.47 18.73
N PHE A 329 2.40 -1.58 18.63
CA PHE A 329 1.54 -1.73 19.80
C PHE A 329 0.40 -2.70 19.49
N GLY A 330 -0.07 -3.37 20.56
CA GLY A 330 -1.00 -4.48 20.37
C GLY A 330 -0.37 -5.72 19.71
N LYS A 331 -1.20 -6.69 19.40
CA LYS A 331 -0.79 -7.90 18.67
C LYS A 331 -1.02 -7.67 17.17
N PRO A 332 -0.26 -8.36 16.29
CA PRO A 332 -0.60 -8.41 14.87
C PRO A 332 -2.05 -8.86 14.70
N VAL A 333 -2.76 -8.22 13.78
CA VAL A 333 -4.17 -8.51 13.51
C VAL A 333 -4.30 -9.17 12.14
N THR A 334 -4.94 -10.34 12.12
CA THR A 334 -5.29 -11.03 10.89
C THR A 334 -6.70 -10.64 10.48
N VAL A 335 -6.87 -10.27 9.21
CA VAL A 335 -8.12 -9.84 8.61
C VAL A 335 -8.53 -10.88 7.58
N LYS A 336 -9.73 -11.39 7.75
CA LYS A 336 -10.36 -12.24 6.73
C LYS A 336 -11.52 -11.50 6.08
#